data_25575f4889133bc0300a3a6aadd094d9
#
_entry.id   25575f4889133bc0300a3a6aadd094d9
#
_cell.length_a   1.000
_cell.length_b   1.000
_cell.length_c   1.000
_cell.angle_alpha   90.00
_cell.angle_beta   90.00
_cell.angle_gamma   90.00
#
_symmetry.space_group_name_H-M   'P 1'
#
loop_
_entity.id
_entity.type
_entity.pdbx_description
1 polymer ?
#
loop_
_entity_poly.entity_id
_entity_poly.type
_entity_poly.pdbx_seq_one_letter_code
_entity_poly.pdbx_strand_id
1 'polypeptide(L)'
;FVVNYILEKCFADIINPDICNVGGLLELKEITAMAEAYGVALAPHGNNSTTVGLAASLQIAAVSPNFLIMEYPMSWESTGNRISPNPLRAVNGYIDLPTTPGIGIELDEDALSAYPYREPTRRPLMI
;
A
#
# COMPACT_ATOMS: atom_id res chain seq x y z
N PHE A 1 -3.02 -17.99 3.57
CA PHE A 1 -2.30 -19.25 3.91
C PHE A 1 -0.78 -19.07 3.95
N VAL A 2 -0.14 -18.39 2.99
CA VAL A 2 1.33 -18.22 2.95
C VAL A 2 1.84 -17.40 4.12
N VAL A 3 1.16 -16.29 4.44
CA VAL A 3 1.55 -15.41 5.56
C VAL A 3 1.54 -16.16 6.89
N ASN A 4 0.48 -16.91 7.17
CA ASN A 4 0.36 -17.70 8.39
C ASN A 4 1.54 -18.67 8.55
N TYR A 5 1.90 -19.37 7.47
CA TYR A 5 3.03 -20.30 7.48
C TYR A 5 4.38 -19.60 7.77
N ILE A 6 4.59 -18.41 7.17
CA ILE A 6 5.79 -17.59 7.41
C ILE A 6 5.89 -17.19 8.90
N LEU A 7 4.78 -16.77 9.46
CA LEU A 7 4.69 -16.32 10.86
C LEU A 7 4.90 -17.48 11.84
N GLU A 8 4.20 -18.61 11.65
CA GLU A 8 4.33 -19.80 12.48
C GLU A 8 5.76 -20.39 12.51
N LYS A 9 6.49 -20.23 11.41
CA LYS A 9 7.88 -20.70 11.28
C LYS A 9 8.93 -19.65 11.66
N CYS A 10 8.51 -18.45 12.04
CA CYS A 10 9.41 -17.33 12.37
C CYS A 10 10.42 -17.06 11.26
N PHE A 11 9.98 -17.07 10.00
CA PHE A 11 10.86 -16.86 8.86
C PHE A 11 11.13 -15.39 8.53
N ALA A 12 10.42 -14.47 9.17
CA ALA A 12 10.58 -13.04 8.94
C ALA A 12 10.34 -12.25 10.22
N ASP A 13 11.15 -11.23 10.44
CA ASP A 13 10.97 -10.23 11.50
C ASP A 13 10.14 -9.04 11.02
N ILE A 14 10.09 -8.83 9.71
CA ILE A 14 9.34 -7.76 9.05
C ILE A 14 8.62 -8.35 7.85
N ILE A 15 7.33 -8.02 7.68
CA ILE A 15 6.59 -8.36 6.47
C ILE A 15 6.27 -7.11 5.65
N ASN A 16 6.24 -7.29 4.32
CA ASN A 16 6.06 -6.20 3.36
C ASN A 16 4.88 -6.50 2.40
N PRO A 17 3.64 -6.61 2.92
CA PRO A 17 2.47 -6.89 2.11
C PRO A 17 2.04 -5.67 1.30
N ASP A 18 1.61 -5.89 0.06
CA ASP A 18 1.06 -4.86 -0.83
C ASP A 18 -0.46 -4.93 -0.85
N ILE A 19 -1.14 -3.84 -0.48
CA ILE A 19 -2.60 -3.79 -0.38
C ILE A 19 -3.30 -4.10 -1.71
N CYS A 20 -2.67 -3.75 -2.84
CA CYS A 20 -3.22 -4.01 -4.16
C CYS A 20 -3.08 -5.47 -4.60
N ASN A 21 -2.23 -6.25 -3.92
CA ASN A 21 -1.92 -7.64 -4.25
C ASN A 21 -2.49 -8.64 -3.24
N VAL A 22 -2.65 -8.24 -1.97
CA VAL A 22 -3.12 -9.15 -0.91
C VAL A 22 -4.64 -9.28 -0.84
N GLY A 23 -5.40 -8.42 -1.52
CA GLY A 23 -6.87 -8.47 -1.53
C GLY A 23 -7.56 -7.26 -0.91
N GLY A 24 -6.83 -6.17 -0.65
CA GLY A 24 -7.38 -4.90 -0.21
C GLY A 24 -7.29 -4.66 1.31
N LEU A 25 -8.11 -3.71 1.78
CA LEU A 25 -8.08 -3.21 3.16
C LEU A 25 -8.31 -4.31 4.21
N LEU A 26 -9.33 -5.15 4.00
CA LEU A 26 -9.69 -6.18 4.97
C LEU A 26 -8.58 -7.21 5.13
N GLU A 27 -8.11 -7.78 4.02
CA GLU A 27 -7.04 -8.77 4.02
C GLU A 27 -5.74 -8.20 4.62
N LEU A 28 -5.36 -6.97 4.25
CA LEU A 28 -4.16 -6.36 4.81
C LEU A 28 -4.29 -6.16 6.32
N LYS A 29 -5.47 -5.75 6.81
CA LYS A 29 -5.74 -5.61 8.25
C LYS A 29 -5.62 -6.95 8.97
N GLU A 30 -6.15 -8.04 8.40
CA GLU A 30 -6.05 -9.38 8.99
C GLU A 30 -4.60 -9.89 9.02
N ILE A 31 -3.86 -9.71 7.92
CA ILE A 31 -2.43 -10.01 7.84
C ILE A 31 -1.65 -9.26 8.94
N THR A 32 -1.94 -7.98 9.11
CA THR A 32 -1.28 -7.12 10.10
C THR A 32 -1.57 -7.59 11.53
N ALA A 33 -2.82 -7.92 11.84
CA ALA A 33 -3.20 -8.42 13.16
C ALA A 33 -2.54 -9.79 13.47
N MET A 34 -2.44 -10.67 12.48
CA MET A 34 -1.69 -11.92 12.65
C MET A 34 -0.20 -11.64 12.91
N ALA A 35 0.42 -10.75 12.13
CA ALA A 35 1.82 -10.40 12.29
C ALA A 35 2.11 -9.81 13.67
N GLU A 36 1.23 -8.94 14.17
CA GLU A 36 1.32 -8.37 15.53
C GLU A 36 1.34 -9.45 16.60
N ALA A 37 0.47 -10.47 16.50
CA ALA A 37 0.41 -11.57 17.45
C ALA A 37 1.70 -12.40 17.52
N TYR A 38 2.51 -12.40 16.46
CA TYR A 38 3.82 -13.06 16.39
C TYR A 38 5.00 -12.09 16.62
N GLY A 39 4.74 -10.83 16.95
CA GLY A 39 5.79 -9.82 17.17
C GLY A 39 6.52 -9.40 15.88
N VAL A 40 5.91 -9.63 14.71
CA VAL A 40 6.48 -9.30 13.40
C VAL A 40 6.05 -7.91 12.99
N ALA A 41 7.01 -7.09 12.56
CA ALA A 41 6.76 -5.70 12.15
C ALA A 41 6.12 -5.61 10.77
N LEU A 42 5.31 -4.57 10.58
CA LEU A 42 4.66 -4.25 9.32
C LEU A 42 5.39 -3.12 8.58
N ALA A 43 5.79 -3.36 7.34
CA ALA A 43 6.31 -2.36 6.41
C ALA A 43 5.57 -2.45 5.06
N PRO A 44 4.40 -1.81 4.87
CA PRO A 44 3.60 -1.97 3.66
C PRO A 44 4.37 -1.66 2.38
N HIS A 45 4.25 -2.54 1.40
CA HIS A 45 4.81 -2.38 0.07
C HIS A 45 4.04 -1.32 -0.72
N GLY A 46 4.74 -0.48 -1.48
CA GLY A 46 4.17 0.65 -2.21
C GLY A 46 4.48 0.69 -3.70
N ASN A 47 4.93 -0.40 -4.30
CA ASN A 47 5.27 -0.42 -5.71
C ASN A 47 4.04 -0.73 -6.58
N ASN A 48 3.93 -0.06 -7.73
CA ASN A 48 2.82 -0.19 -8.69
C ASN A 48 1.43 0.17 -8.15
N SER A 49 1.32 0.71 -6.97
CA SER A 49 0.08 1.32 -6.49
C SER A 49 0.02 2.78 -6.90
N THR A 50 -1.18 3.25 -7.27
CA THR A 50 -1.43 4.68 -7.49
C THR A 50 -1.61 5.39 -6.14
N THR A 51 -1.93 6.67 -6.17
CA THR A 51 -2.33 7.41 -4.97
C THR A 51 -3.47 6.72 -4.20
N VAL A 52 -4.32 5.93 -4.87
CA VAL A 52 -5.38 5.12 -4.24
C VAL A 52 -4.79 4.04 -3.34
N GLY A 53 -3.84 3.26 -3.84
CA GLY A 53 -3.18 2.22 -3.06
C GLY A 53 -2.36 2.80 -1.91
N LEU A 54 -1.69 3.93 -2.13
CA LEU A 54 -0.97 4.64 -1.07
C LEU A 54 -1.93 5.11 0.04
N ALA A 55 -3.05 5.75 -0.33
CA ALA A 55 -4.05 6.20 0.63
C ALA A 55 -4.65 5.05 1.45
N ALA A 56 -4.98 3.94 0.79
CA ALA A 56 -5.51 2.76 1.45
C ALA A 56 -4.47 2.13 2.40
N SER A 57 -3.20 2.04 1.99
CA SER A 57 -2.12 1.53 2.85
C SER A 57 -1.89 2.40 4.07
N LEU A 58 -1.99 3.73 3.94
CA LEU A 58 -1.89 4.67 5.05
C LEU A 58 -2.96 4.44 6.12
N GLN A 59 -4.20 4.12 5.71
CA GLN A 59 -5.29 3.84 6.67
C GLN A 59 -4.97 2.60 7.52
N ILE A 60 -4.39 1.57 6.91
CA ILE A 60 -3.99 0.36 7.65
C ILE A 60 -2.75 0.65 8.51
N ALA A 61 -1.76 1.36 7.98
CA ALA A 61 -0.57 1.75 8.74
C ALA A 61 -0.92 2.53 10.01
N ALA A 62 -1.90 3.45 9.90
CA ALA A 62 -2.35 4.30 11.01
C ALA A 62 -3.01 3.52 12.17
N VAL A 63 -3.60 2.35 11.88
CA VAL A 63 -4.29 1.51 12.90
C VAL A 63 -3.50 0.27 13.29
N SER A 64 -2.29 0.12 12.79
CA SER A 64 -1.43 -1.05 13.02
C SER A 64 -0.40 -0.79 14.10
N PRO A 65 -0.52 -1.40 15.30
CA PRO A 65 0.42 -1.15 16.40
C PRO A 65 1.86 -1.59 16.08
N ASN A 66 2.00 -2.58 15.18
CA ASN A 66 3.28 -3.12 14.72
C ASN A 66 3.82 -2.42 13.45
N PHE A 67 3.26 -1.27 13.06
CA PHE A 67 3.77 -0.48 11.93
C PHE A 67 5.19 0.03 12.22
N LEU A 68 6.10 -0.22 11.28
CA LEU A 68 7.49 0.21 11.36
C LEU A 68 7.78 1.38 10.41
N ILE A 69 7.53 1.17 9.12
CA ILE A 69 7.83 2.11 8.03
C ILE A 69 6.97 1.72 6.83
N MET A 70 6.76 2.67 5.90
CA MET A 70 6.09 2.37 4.64
C MET A 70 6.97 2.73 3.45
N GLU A 71 6.91 1.93 2.40
CA GLU A 71 7.53 2.24 1.13
C GLU A 71 6.76 3.36 0.42
N TYR A 72 7.49 4.39 -0.02
CA TYR A 72 6.94 5.51 -0.78
C TYR A 72 7.52 5.54 -2.19
N PRO A 73 6.72 5.29 -3.23
CA PRO A 73 7.20 5.17 -4.60
C PRO A 73 7.44 6.56 -5.22
N MET A 74 8.62 7.13 -5.00
CA MET A 74 8.99 8.46 -5.52
C MET A 74 8.89 8.57 -7.05
N SER A 75 9.12 7.49 -7.78
CA SER A 75 8.97 7.44 -9.24
C SER A 75 7.54 7.68 -9.72
N TRP A 76 6.54 7.40 -8.89
CA TRP A 76 5.13 7.57 -9.20
C TRP A 76 4.54 8.88 -8.71
N GLU A 77 5.29 9.65 -7.93
CA GLU A 77 4.80 10.90 -7.35
C GLU A 77 4.26 11.85 -8.43
N SER A 78 4.97 11.97 -9.55
CA SER A 78 4.55 12.84 -10.65
C SER A 78 3.24 12.39 -11.33
N THR A 79 2.99 11.09 -11.45
CA THR A 79 1.78 10.54 -12.07
C THR A 79 0.63 10.47 -11.05
N GLY A 80 0.88 9.96 -9.86
CA GLY A 80 -0.12 9.89 -8.78
C GLY A 80 -0.66 11.27 -8.42
N ASN A 81 0.19 12.28 -8.44
CA ASN A 81 -0.21 13.65 -8.15
C ASN A 81 -1.05 14.30 -9.25
N ARG A 82 -1.07 13.75 -10.45
CA ARG A 82 -1.90 14.27 -11.57
C ARG A 82 -3.33 13.77 -11.54
N ILE A 83 -3.56 12.61 -10.98
CA ILE A 83 -4.88 11.96 -10.93
C ILE A 83 -5.67 12.27 -9.66
N SER A 84 -5.14 13.11 -8.79
CA SER A 84 -5.79 13.52 -7.56
C SER A 84 -5.61 15.01 -7.32
N PRO A 85 -6.66 15.77 -7.02
CA PRO A 85 -6.56 17.17 -6.63
C PRO A 85 -5.86 17.34 -5.27
N ASN A 86 -5.90 16.29 -4.43
CA ASN A 86 -5.32 16.27 -3.09
C ASN A 86 -4.25 15.16 -2.96
N PRO A 87 -3.13 15.24 -3.69
CA PRO A 87 -2.15 14.16 -3.70
C PRO A 87 -1.44 14.03 -2.34
N LEU A 88 -1.24 12.80 -1.93
CA LEU A 88 -0.44 12.49 -0.75
C LEU A 88 1.05 12.64 -1.09
N ARG A 89 1.77 13.38 -0.27
CA ARG A 89 3.20 13.64 -0.47
C ARG A 89 4.00 13.37 0.78
N ALA A 90 5.16 12.79 0.59
CA ALA A 90 6.12 12.66 1.67
C ALA A 90 6.88 13.99 1.88
N VAL A 91 6.88 14.50 3.11
CA VAL A 91 7.60 15.70 3.50
C VAL A 91 8.51 15.35 4.68
N ASN A 92 9.80 15.52 4.52
CA ASN A 92 10.79 15.19 5.55
C ASN A 92 10.67 13.75 6.09
N GLY A 93 10.33 12.79 5.22
CA GLY A 93 10.18 11.38 5.59
C GLY A 93 8.83 11.01 6.22
N TYR A 94 7.86 11.90 6.22
CA TYR A 94 6.53 11.68 6.79
C TYR A 94 5.44 11.99 5.77
N ILE A 95 4.29 11.31 5.91
CA ILE A 95 3.06 11.60 5.18
C ILE A 95 1.98 11.89 6.22
N ASP A 96 1.33 13.04 6.11
CA ASP A 96 0.20 13.39 6.95
C ASP A 96 -1.00 12.48 6.62
N LEU A 97 -1.64 11.96 7.65
CA LEU A 97 -2.84 11.15 7.47
C LEU A 97 -4.00 12.04 7.00
N PRO A 98 -4.67 11.67 5.90
CA PRO A 98 -5.83 12.42 5.44
C PRO A 98 -6.98 12.29 6.46
N THR A 99 -7.69 13.40 6.68
CA THR A 99 -8.84 13.47 7.60
C THR A 99 -10.19 13.52 6.90
N THR A 100 -10.19 13.52 5.56
CA THR A 100 -11.42 13.50 4.76
C THR A 100 -12.06 12.11 4.77
N PRO A 101 -13.39 12.00 4.56
CA PRO A 101 -14.11 10.72 4.53
C PRO A 101 -13.55 9.72 3.52
N GLY A 102 -13.82 8.43 3.72
CA GLY A 102 -13.33 7.35 2.89
C GLY A 102 -11.85 7.06 3.17
N ILE A 103 -11.07 6.80 2.15
CA ILE A 103 -9.62 6.59 2.25
C ILE A 103 -8.83 7.92 2.24
N GLY A 104 -9.55 9.05 2.15
CA GLY A 104 -8.97 10.37 2.32
C GLY A 104 -8.41 11.01 1.05
N ILE A 105 -8.76 10.51 -0.12
CA ILE A 105 -8.40 11.11 -1.41
C ILE A 105 -9.61 11.22 -2.34
N GLU A 106 -9.52 12.15 -3.28
CA GLU A 106 -10.43 12.29 -4.41
C GLU A 106 -9.68 12.01 -5.70
N LEU A 107 -10.39 11.53 -6.72
CA LEU A 107 -9.84 11.30 -8.05
C LEU A 107 -10.34 12.36 -9.02
N ASP A 108 -9.45 12.84 -9.86
CA ASP A 108 -9.77 13.65 -11.04
C ASP A 108 -10.05 12.69 -12.21
N GLU A 109 -11.33 12.49 -12.51
CA GLU A 109 -11.77 11.55 -13.56
C GLU A 109 -11.32 11.99 -14.95
N ASP A 110 -11.25 13.29 -15.21
CA ASP A 110 -10.77 13.82 -16.50
C ASP A 110 -9.27 13.53 -16.66
N ALA A 111 -8.48 13.78 -15.62
CA ALA A 111 -7.06 13.43 -15.61
C ALA A 111 -6.84 11.92 -15.71
N LEU A 112 -7.67 11.12 -15.05
CA LEU A 112 -7.60 9.67 -15.09
C LEU A 112 -7.88 9.11 -16.49
N SER A 113 -8.77 9.75 -17.26
CA SER A 113 -9.09 9.36 -18.65
C SER A 113 -7.88 9.36 -19.59
N ALA A 114 -6.84 10.14 -19.27
CA ALA A 114 -5.58 10.16 -20.00
C ALA A 114 -4.72 8.88 -19.79
N TYR A 115 -5.08 8.03 -18.81
CA TYR A 115 -4.40 6.79 -18.47
C TYR A 115 -5.32 5.57 -18.65
N PRO A 116 -5.76 5.25 -19.90
CA PRO A 116 -6.64 4.12 -20.14
C PRO A 116 -5.97 2.81 -19.75
N TYR A 117 -6.77 1.84 -19.30
CA TYR A 117 -6.28 0.50 -19.00
C TYR A 117 -5.52 -0.07 -20.20
N ARG A 118 -4.35 -0.61 -19.92
CA ARG A 118 -3.56 -1.41 -20.86
C ARG A 118 -3.31 -2.77 -20.26
N GLU A 119 -3.60 -3.80 -21.02
CA GLU A 119 -3.30 -5.16 -20.57
C GLU A 119 -1.79 -5.31 -20.32
N PRO A 120 -1.38 -5.72 -19.12
CA PRO A 120 0.05 -5.88 -18.83
C PRO A 120 0.63 -6.99 -19.72
N THR A 121 1.72 -6.72 -20.37
CA THR A 121 2.49 -7.74 -21.08
C THR A 121 2.92 -8.79 -20.06
N ARG A 122 2.45 -10.03 -20.22
CA ARG A 122 2.88 -11.14 -19.37
C ARG A 122 4.41 -11.22 -19.45
N ARG A 123 5.09 -11.01 -18.34
CA ARG A 123 6.51 -11.35 -18.26
C ARG A 123 6.62 -12.86 -18.49
N PRO A 124 7.51 -13.34 -19.38
CA PRO A 124 7.81 -14.75 -19.47
C PRO A 124 8.19 -15.25 -18.09
N LEU A 125 7.59 -16.34 -17.63
CA LEU A 125 8.08 -17.03 -16.44
C LEU A 125 9.54 -17.41 -16.74
N MET A 126 10.47 -16.81 -16.02
CA MET A 126 11.84 -17.31 -16.00
C MET A 126 11.79 -18.62 -15.19
N ILE A 127 11.76 -19.72 -15.92
CA ILE A 127 11.87 -21.08 -15.39
C ILE A 127 13.36 -21.37 -15.19
#